data_1d3bf00deaefcb224a8194cc2a0d2599
#
_entry.id   1d3bf00deaefcb224a8194cc2a0d2599
#
_cell.length_a   1.000
_cell.length_b   1.000
_cell.length_c   1.000
_cell.angle_alpha   90.00
_cell.angle_beta   90.00
_cell.angle_gamma   90.00
#
_symmetry.space_group_name_H-M   'P 1'
#
loop_
_entity.id
_entity.type
_entity.pdbx_description
1 polymer ?
#
loop_
_entity_poly.entity_id
_entity_poly.type
_entity_poly.pdbx_seq_one_letter_code
_entity_poly.pdbx_strand_id
1 'polypeptide(L)'
;YLADMLPDLTMLERMIAAANAGAQVCLICNLVDVAQVCYQRLKELNNTQVDIDLFHARFTLNDRREKENRVISNFGKNGKRNVGRILVATQVVEQSLDVDFDWLITQHCPADLLFQRLGRLHRHHRKYRPAGFEIPVATILLPDGEGYGRHEHIYSNVRVMWRTQQHIEELNGASLFFPDAYRQWLDSIYDDAEMDEPEWVGNGMDKFESAECEKRFKARKVLQWAEEYSLQDNDETILAVTRDGEMSLPLLPYVQTSSGKQLLDGQVYEDLSHEQQYEALALNRVNVPFTWKRSFSEVVDEDGLLWLEGKQNLDGWVWQGNSIVITYTGDEGMTRVIPANPK
;
A
#
# COMPACT_ATOMS: atom_id res chain seq x y z
N TYR A 1 8.46 16.80 1.25
CA TYR A 1 7.02 16.60 0.93
C TYR A 1 6.69 16.73 -0.57
N LEU A 2 7.51 17.40 -1.38
CA LEU A 2 7.25 17.59 -2.82
C LEU A 2 7.31 16.27 -3.61
N ALA A 3 8.14 15.33 -3.20
CA ALA A 3 8.23 14.01 -3.85
C ALA A 3 7.10 13.03 -3.47
N ASP A 4 6.22 13.37 -2.51
CA ASP A 4 5.16 12.45 -2.04
C ASP A 4 3.98 12.31 -3.02
N MET A 5 3.97 13.02 -4.15
CA MET A 5 2.96 12.92 -5.21
C MET A 5 1.52 12.94 -4.65
N LEU A 6 1.25 13.88 -3.74
CA LEU A 6 -0.06 14.01 -3.10
C LEU A 6 -1.04 14.73 -4.05
N PRO A 7 -2.30 14.27 -4.12
CA PRO A 7 -3.34 15.05 -4.79
C PRO A 7 -3.53 16.37 -4.05
N ASP A 8 -3.63 17.47 -4.81
CA ASP A 8 -3.96 18.77 -4.27
C ASP A 8 -5.45 18.87 -3.85
N LEU A 9 -5.81 19.95 -3.19
CA LEU A 9 -7.19 20.17 -2.72
C LEU A 9 -8.20 20.11 -3.88
N THR A 10 -7.85 20.71 -5.01
CA THR A 10 -8.71 20.76 -6.22
C THR A 10 -8.97 19.34 -6.74
N MET A 11 -7.96 18.48 -6.74
CA MET A 11 -8.11 17.09 -7.17
C MET A 11 -9.03 16.31 -6.22
N LEU A 12 -8.87 16.47 -4.89
CA LEU A 12 -9.74 15.83 -3.91
C LEU A 12 -11.20 16.28 -4.05
N GLU A 13 -11.45 17.57 -4.25
CA GLU A 13 -12.80 18.12 -4.52
C GLU A 13 -13.40 17.56 -5.82
N ARG A 14 -12.60 17.44 -6.87
CA ARG A 14 -13.02 16.83 -8.14
C ARG A 14 -13.37 15.35 -7.97
N MET A 15 -12.64 14.60 -7.15
CA MET A 15 -12.96 13.20 -6.84
C MET A 15 -14.33 13.08 -6.17
N ILE A 16 -14.61 13.94 -5.18
CA ILE A 16 -15.91 13.98 -4.49
C ILE A 16 -17.03 14.36 -5.48
N ALA A 17 -16.81 15.38 -6.32
CA ALA A 17 -17.78 15.79 -7.32
C ALA A 17 -18.07 14.66 -8.35
N ALA A 18 -17.06 13.96 -8.84
CA ALA A 18 -17.20 12.84 -9.74
C ALA A 18 -18.02 11.70 -9.09
N ALA A 19 -17.71 11.37 -7.84
CA ALA A 19 -18.46 10.34 -7.11
C ALA A 19 -19.92 10.79 -6.85
N ASN A 20 -20.18 12.05 -6.54
CA ASN A 20 -21.55 12.58 -6.44
C ASN A 20 -22.32 12.48 -7.76
N ALA A 21 -21.61 12.58 -8.90
CA ALA A 21 -22.18 12.37 -10.23
C ALA A 21 -22.35 10.88 -10.59
N GLY A 22 -22.01 9.96 -9.68
CA GLY A 22 -22.20 8.51 -9.84
C GLY A 22 -20.95 7.73 -10.25
N ALA A 23 -19.78 8.39 -10.38
CA ALA A 23 -18.55 7.72 -10.79
C ALA A 23 -17.98 6.82 -9.69
N GLN A 24 -17.39 5.69 -10.10
CA GLN A 24 -16.55 4.86 -9.25
C GLN A 24 -15.10 5.34 -9.39
N VAL A 25 -14.61 6.01 -8.37
CA VAL A 25 -13.29 6.66 -8.38
C VAL A 25 -12.31 5.84 -7.55
N CYS A 26 -11.09 5.64 -8.05
CA CYS A 26 -10.03 5.00 -7.29
C CYS A 26 -8.79 5.90 -7.21
N LEU A 27 -8.26 6.08 -6.00
CA LEU A 27 -6.95 6.68 -5.76
C LEU A 27 -5.99 5.60 -5.29
N ILE A 28 -4.93 5.33 -6.06
CA ILE A 28 -3.89 4.36 -5.70
C ILE A 28 -2.65 5.09 -5.23
N CYS A 29 -2.31 4.88 -3.96
CA CYS A 29 -1.10 5.40 -3.32
C CYS A 29 -0.03 4.31 -3.23
N ASN A 30 1.24 4.70 -3.30
CA ASN A 30 2.36 3.77 -3.16
C ASN A 30 2.65 3.44 -1.69
N LEU A 31 2.33 4.36 -0.78
CA LEU A 31 2.61 4.28 0.65
C LEU A 31 1.31 4.24 1.45
N VAL A 32 1.25 3.38 2.47
CA VAL A 32 0.04 3.23 3.31
C VAL A 32 -0.26 4.51 4.10
N ASP A 33 0.75 5.16 4.67
CA ASP A 33 0.56 6.42 5.40
C ASP A 33 0.04 7.55 4.51
N VAL A 34 0.46 7.59 3.24
CA VAL A 34 -0.08 8.53 2.24
C VAL A 34 -1.54 8.22 1.93
N ALA A 35 -1.90 6.94 1.76
CA ALA A 35 -3.28 6.52 1.55
C ALA A 35 -4.19 6.91 2.73
N GLN A 36 -3.72 6.69 3.97
CA GLN A 36 -4.43 7.09 5.19
C GLN A 36 -4.65 8.61 5.25
N VAL A 37 -3.62 9.42 4.96
CA VAL A 37 -3.75 10.90 4.91
C VAL A 37 -4.74 11.34 3.84
N CYS A 38 -4.69 10.77 2.63
CA CYS A 38 -5.63 11.09 1.56
C CYS A 38 -7.07 10.72 1.94
N TYR A 39 -7.26 9.56 2.57
CA TYR A 39 -8.56 9.12 3.06
C TYR A 39 -9.14 10.08 4.10
N GLN A 40 -8.36 10.47 5.10
CA GLN A 40 -8.78 11.42 6.13
C GLN A 40 -9.17 12.78 5.50
N ARG A 41 -8.34 13.32 4.61
CA ARG A 41 -8.65 14.58 3.90
C ARG A 41 -9.93 14.50 3.08
N LEU A 42 -10.15 13.38 2.36
CA LEU A 42 -11.40 13.17 1.64
C LEU A 42 -12.60 13.08 2.58
N LYS A 43 -12.46 12.45 3.75
CA LYS A 43 -13.52 12.39 4.76
C LYS A 43 -13.85 13.78 5.33
N GLU A 44 -12.84 14.60 5.61
CA GLU A 44 -13.01 15.96 6.11
C GLU A 44 -13.72 16.89 5.08
N LEU A 45 -13.38 16.74 3.79
CA LEU A 45 -13.97 17.51 2.69
C LEU A 45 -15.36 17.02 2.29
N ASN A 46 -15.69 15.77 2.63
CA ASN A 46 -16.93 15.12 2.19
C ASN A 46 -18.15 15.59 2.99
N ASN A 47 -18.77 16.65 2.52
CA ASN A 47 -20.04 17.18 3.04
C ASN A 47 -21.28 16.60 2.34
N THR A 48 -21.12 15.62 1.44
CA THR A 48 -22.14 15.12 0.52
C THR A 48 -22.55 13.68 0.72
N GLN A 49 -22.07 12.98 1.74
CA GLN A 49 -22.34 11.57 2.05
C GLN A 49 -21.87 10.57 0.95
N VAL A 50 -20.88 10.92 0.13
CA VAL A 50 -20.21 9.95 -0.74
C VAL A 50 -19.58 8.86 0.12
N ASP A 51 -19.78 7.59 -0.24
CA ASP A 51 -19.14 6.46 0.42
C ASP A 51 -17.66 6.43 0.03
N ILE A 52 -16.77 6.56 1.02
CA ILE A 52 -15.31 6.58 0.85
C ILE A 52 -14.72 5.42 1.65
N ASP A 53 -14.07 4.51 0.95
CA ASP A 53 -13.40 3.35 1.52
C ASP A 53 -11.89 3.50 1.47
N LEU A 54 -11.21 2.85 2.45
CA LEU A 54 -9.75 2.72 2.50
C LEU A 54 -9.36 1.24 2.51
N PHE A 55 -8.41 0.85 1.62
CA PHE A 55 -7.94 -0.54 1.53
C PHE A 55 -6.43 -0.64 1.32
N HIS A 56 -5.72 -1.24 2.30
CA HIS A 56 -4.27 -1.44 2.29
C HIS A 56 -3.85 -2.65 3.14
N ALA A 57 -2.55 -2.87 3.29
CA ALA A 57 -2.01 -4.06 3.94
C ALA A 57 -2.02 -4.03 5.49
N ARG A 58 -2.19 -2.83 6.13
CA ARG A 58 -2.06 -2.68 7.59
C ARG A 58 -3.39 -2.87 8.32
N PHE A 59 -4.15 -3.89 7.94
CA PHE A 59 -5.32 -4.39 8.66
C PHE A 59 -5.03 -5.77 9.22
N THR A 60 -5.77 -6.18 10.25
CA THR A 60 -5.83 -7.58 10.66
C THR A 60 -6.35 -8.42 9.50
N LEU A 61 -6.11 -9.74 9.53
CA LEU A 61 -6.60 -10.60 8.46
C LEU A 61 -8.14 -10.62 8.40
N ASN A 62 -8.81 -10.52 9.53
CA ASN A 62 -10.27 -10.45 9.60
C ASN A 62 -10.79 -9.18 8.91
N ASP A 63 -10.34 -8.00 9.35
CA ASP A 63 -10.78 -6.74 8.78
C ASP A 63 -10.41 -6.62 7.30
N ARG A 64 -9.25 -7.14 6.92
CA ARG A 64 -8.82 -7.18 5.52
C ARG A 64 -9.78 -7.99 4.65
N ARG A 65 -10.23 -9.17 5.11
CA ARG A 65 -11.21 -10.00 4.39
C ARG A 65 -12.55 -9.29 4.25
N GLU A 66 -13.03 -8.63 5.31
CA GLU A 66 -14.26 -7.85 5.26
C GLU A 66 -14.17 -6.69 4.28
N LYS A 67 -13.08 -5.93 4.32
CA LYS A 67 -12.82 -4.83 3.38
C LYS A 67 -12.69 -5.33 1.95
N GLU A 68 -11.98 -6.42 1.70
CA GLU A 68 -11.87 -7.04 0.37
C GLU A 68 -13.24 -7.42 -0.19
N ASN A 69 -14.07 -8.08 0.61
CA ASN A 69 -15.45 -8.44 0.23
C ASN A 69 -16.28 -7.18 -0.07
N ARG A 70 -16.14 -6.13 0.73
CA ARG A 70 -16.81 -4.84 0.52
C ARG A 70 -16.34 -4.17 -0.78
N VAL A 71 -15.04 -4.14 -1.05
CA VAL A 71 -14.47 -3.61 -2.29
C VAL A 71 -15.00 -4.38 -3.50
N ILE A 72 -14.99 -5.72 -3.47
CA ILE A 72 -15.53 -6.55 -4.55
C ILE A 72 -17.03 -6.32 -4.72
N SER A 73 -17.82 -6.22 -3.65
CA SER A 73 -19.26 -5.98 -3.73
C SER A 73 -19.62 -4.61 -4.28
N ASN A 74 -18.77 -3.59 -4.03
CA ASN A 74 -18.99 -2.21 -4.46
C ASN A 74 -18.46 -1.97 -5.89
N PHE A 75 -17.25 -2.41 -6.18
CA PHE A 75 -16.52 -2.06 -7.40
C PHE A 75 -16.34 -3.24 -8.38
N GLY A 76 -16.69 -4.46 -7.99
CA GLY A 76 -16.54 -5.65 -8.82
C GLY A 76 -17.52 -5.71 -10.01
N LYS A 77 -17.41 -6.78 -10.81
CA LYS A 77 -18.23 -7.01 -12.00
C LYS A 77 -19.72 -6.86 -11.73
N ASN A 78 -20.20 -7.39 -10.61
CA ASN A 78 -21.60 -7.37 -10.21
C ASN A 78 -21.92 -6.24 -9.21
N GLY A 79 -20.99 -5.31 -8.99
CA GLY A 79 -21.12 -4.21 -8.05
C GLY A 79 -22.30 -3.29 -8.40
N LYS A 80 -22.96 -2.78 -7.37
CA LYS A 80 -24.08 -1.85 -7.53
C LYS A 80 -23.53 -0.47 -7.88
N ARG A 81 -23.75 -0.03 -9.11
CA ARG A 81 -23.28 1.26 -9.66
C ARG A 81 -24.35 2.35 -9.68
N ASN A 82 -25.38 2.23 -8.85
CA ASN A 82 -26.42 3.25 -8.70
C ASN A 82 -26.00 4.44 -7.85
N VAL A 83 -24.87 4.33 -7.17
CA VAL A 83 -24.26 5.38 -6.32
C VAL A 83 -22.78 5.43 -6.63
N GLY A 84 -22.25 6.63 -6.79
CA GLY A 84 -20.79 6.80 -6.93
C GLY A 84 -20.08 6.64 -5.61
N ARG A 85 -18.82 6.18 -5.66
CA ARG A 85 -17.97 5.88 -4.51
C ARG A 85 -16.54 6.24 -4.77
N ILE A 86 -15.78 6.39 -3.71
CA ILE A 86 -14.33 6.58 -3.76
C ILE A 86 -13.66 5.43 -3.01
N LEU A 87 -12.67 4.80 -3.64
CA LEU A 87 -11.74 3.88 -3.00
C LEU A 87 -10.36 4.53 -2.95
N VAL A 88 -9.82 4.71 -1.74
CA VAL A 88 -8.40 5.00 -1.55
C VAL A 88 -7.70 3.68 -1.24
N ALA A 89 -6.68 3.33 -2.00
CA ALA A 89 -6.01 2.05 -1.84
C ALA A 89 -4.50 2.14 -2.08
N THR A 90 -3.80 1.05 -1.77
CA THR A 90 -2.42 0.85 -2.16
C THR A 90 -2.32 -0.27 -3.21
N GLN A 91 -1.14 -0.85 -3.41
CA GLN A 91 -0.88 -1.93 -4.37
C GLN A 91 -1.80 -3.16 -4.20
N VAL A 92 -2.53 -3.27 -3.10
CA VAL A 92 -3.47 -4.38 -2.84
C VAL A 92 -4.56 -4.52 -3.91
N VAL A 93 -4.88 -3.46 -4.65
CA VAL A 93 -5.86 -3.49 -5.75
C VAL A 93 -5.27 -3.94 -7.09
N GLU A 94 -3.94 -3.98 -7.21
CA GLU A 94 -3.25 -4.41 -8.45
C GLU A 94 -3.39 -5.92 -8.65
N GLN A 95 -3.41 -6.68 -7.58
CA GLN A 95 -3.39 -8.13 -7.61
C GLN A 95 -4.74 -8.70 -7.13
N SER A 96 -5.21 -9.74 -7.80
CA SER A 96 -6.32 -10.63 -7.38
C SER A 96 -7.72 -10.03 -7.32
N LEU A 97 -7.92 -8.70 -7.40
CA LEU A 97 -9.24 -8.09 -7.33
C LEU A 97 -9.83 -7.84 -8.72
N ASP A 98 -11.05 -8.32 -8.93
CA ASP A 98 -11.81 -8.06 -10.15
C ASP A 98 -12.70 -6.82 -9.98
N VAL A 99 -12.06 -5.64 -9.99
CA VAL A 99 -12.68 -4.33 -9.80
C VAL A 99 -12.68 -3.51 -11.09
N ASP A 100 -13.59 -2.54 -11.18
CA ASP A 100 -13.88 -1.76 -12.38
C ASP A 100 -14.21 -0.31 -12.02
N PHE A 101 -13.28 0.60 -12.31
CA PHE A 101 -13.41 2.02 -12.00
C PHE A 101 -13.75 2.84 -13.25
N ASP A 102 -14.36 4.02 -13.04
CA ASP A 102 -14.64 5.01 -14.09
C ASP A 102 -13.49 6.02 -14.20
N TRP A 103 -12.90 6.39 -13.07
CA TRP A 103 -11.75 7.27 -12.98
C TRP A 103 -10.69 6.67 -12.05
N LEU A 104 -9.46 6.55 -12.54
CA LEU A 104 -8.31 6.09 -11.79
C LEU A 104 -7.32 7.24 -11.59
N ILE A 105 -7.02 7.56 -10.36
CA ILE A 105 -5.93 8.44 -9.98
C ILE A 105 -4.84 7.56 -9.37
N THR A 106 -3.61 7.70 -9.80
CA THR A 106 -2.50 6.88 -9.29
C THR A 106 -1.25 7.70 -9.11
N GLN A 107 -0.53 7.46 -8.02
CA GLN A 107 0.85 7.91 -7.92
C GLN A 107 1.71 7.20 -8.95
N HIS A 108 2.75 7.87 -9.41
CA HIS A 108 3.72 7.33 -10.35
C HIS A 108 4.36 6.03 -9.83
N CYS A 109 4.58 5.07 -10.73
CA CYS A 109 5.17 3.77 -10.45
C CYS A 109 5.79 3.19 -11.74
N PRO A 110 6.58 2.09 -11.68
CA PRO A 110 7.09 1.40 -12.87
C PRO A 110 6.00 1.05 -13.87
N ALA A 111 6.33 1.05 -15.15
CA ALA A 111 5.37 0.90 -16.26
C ALA A 111 4.56 -0.40 -16.19
N ASP A 112 5.16 -1.51 -15.82
CA ASP A 112 4.50 -2.80 -15.66
C ASP A 112 3.41 -2.77 -14.58
N LEU A 113 3.68 -2.12 -13.46
CA LEU A 113 2.70 -1.89 -12.39
C LEU A 113 1.66 -0.85 -12.79
N LEU A 114 2.07 0.21 -13.49
CA LEU A 114 1.14 1.20 -14.04
C LEU A 114 0.10 0.52 -14.94
N PHE A 115 0.53 -0.36 -15.82
CA PHE A 115 -0.39 -1.10 -16.69
C PHE A 115 -1.32 -2.04 -15.91
N GLN A 116 -0.86 -2.66 -14.83
CA GLN A 116 -1.73 -3.45 -13.94
C GLN A 116 -2.81 -2.58 -13.29
N ARG A 117 -2.47 -1.34 -12.87
CA ARG A 117 -3.41 -0.34 -12.34
C ARG A 117 -4.41 0.10 -13.42
N LEU A 118 -3.92 0.48 -14.59
CA LEU A 118 -4.77 0.87 -15.73
C LEU A 118 -5.72 -0.26 -16.16
N GLY A 119 -5.33 -1.52 -16.00
CA GLY A 119 -6.17 -2.69 -16.22
C GLY A 119 -7.37 -2.80 -15.26
N ARG A 120 -7.51 -1.91 -14.28
CA ARG A 120 -8.69 -1.78 -13.39
C ARG A 120 -9.67 -0.71 -13.86
N LEU A 121 -9.28 0.05 -14.87
CA LEU A 121 -10.09 1.11 -15.47
C LEU A 121 -10.90 0.55 -16.63
N HIS A 122 -12.21 0.75 -16.61
CA HIS A 122 -13.15 0.21 -17.61
C HIS A 122 -12.96 -1.30 -17.91
N ARG A 123 -12.63 -2.07 -16.88
CA ARG A 123 -12.31 -3.49 -16.98
C ARG A 123 -13.47 -4.32 -17.51
N HIS A 124 -14.71 -3.94 -17.17
CA HIS A 124 -15.92 -4.63 -17.60
C HIS A 124 -16.73 -3.76 -18.55
N HIS A 125 -17.32 -4.40 -19.56
CA HIS A 125 -18.29 -3.73 -20.41
C HIS A 125 -19.50 -3.29 -19.57
N ARG A 126 -19.81 -1.99 -19.58
CA ARG A 126 -20.97 -1.39 -18.90
C ARG A 126 -21.88 -0.74 -19.91
N LYS A 127 -23.18 -0.97 -19.74
CA LYS A 127 -24.20 -0.35 -20.58
C LYS A 127 -24.25 1.18 -20.38
N TYR A 128 -23.88 1.65 -19.20
CA TYR A 128 -23.88 3.06 -18.82
C TYR A 128 -22.66 3.38 -17.95
N ARG A 129 -22.07 4.52 -18.20
CA ARG A 129 -21.07 5.15 -17.35
C ARG A 129 -21.44 6.61 -17.13
N PRO A 130 -21.05 7.24 -16.00
CA PRO A 130 -21.36 8.64 -15.72
C PRO A 130 -20.79 9.58 -16.78
N ALA A 131 -21.46 10.73 -16.95
CA ALA A 131 -21.03 11.77 -17.89
C ALA A 131 -19.60 12.23 -17.61
N GLY A 132 -18.78 12.30 -18.67
CA GLY A 132 -17.34 12.61 -18.59
C GLY A 132 -16.44 11.38 -18.34
N PHE A 133 -17.03 10.18 -18.15
CA PHE A 133 -16.32 8.92 -17.96
C PHE A 133 -16.77 7.85 -18.94
N GLU A 134 -17.32 8.23 -20.09
CA GLU A 134 -17.72 7.32 -21.17
C GLU A 134 -16.51 6.63 -21.80
N ILE A 135 -15.35 7.29 -21.74
CA ILE A 135 -14.05 6.73 -22.09
C ILE A 135 -13.18 6.60 -20.82
N PRO A 136 -12.25 5.64 -20.78
CA PRO A 136 -11.36 5.46 -19.64
C PRO A 136 -10.52 6.72 -19.35
N VAL A 137 -10.55 7.19 -18.11
CA VAL A 137 -9.76 8.37 -17.66
C VAL A 137 -8.80 7.95 -16.56
N ALA A 138 -7.50 8.13 -16.81
CA ALA A 138 -6.46 7.96 -15.80
C ALA A 138 -5.78 9.31 -15.52
N THR A 139 -5.49 9.58 -14.25
CA THR A 139 -4.67 10.70 -13.81
C THR A 139 -3.45 10.16 -13.07
N ILE A 140 -2.25 10.49 -13.55
CA ILE A 140 -1.01 10.03 -12.94
C ILE A 140 -0.38 11.21 -12.22
N LEU A 141 -0.16 11.04 -10.91
CA LEU A 141 0.48 12.02 -10.06
C LEU A 141 1.99 11.82 -10.17
N LEU A 142 2.68 12.78 -10.76
CA LEU A 142 4.13 12.80 -10.92
C LEU A 142 4.80 13.57 -9.77
N PRO A 143 6.07 13.30 -9.45
CA PRO A 143 6.82 14.06 -8.46
C PRO A 143 7.14 15.48 -8.97
N ASP A 144 7.24 16.42 -8.06
CA ASP A 144 7.77 17.76 -8.33
C ASP A 144 9.29 17.76 -8.10
N GLY A 145 10.08 17.87 -9.16
CA GLY A 145 11.54 17.93 -9.10
C GLY A 145 12.26 16.59 -9.27
N GLU A 146 13.53 16.53 -8.84
CA GLU A 146 14.40 15.37 -9.01
C GLU A 146 14.19 14.32 -7.92
N GLY A 147 14.23 13.04 -8.32
CA GLY A 147 14.12 11.88 -7.42
C GLY A 147 12.68 11.53 -7.03
N TYR A 148 12.55 10.36 -6.39
CA TYR A 148 11.25 9.79 -6.01
C TYR A 148 11.07 9.69 -4.49
N GLY A 149 12.04 10.20 -3.71
CA GLY A 149 11.98 10.25 -2.26
C GLY A 149 11.70 8.89 -1.62
N ARG A 150 10.68 8.81 -0.75
CA ARG A 150 10.30 7.56 -0.05
C ARG A 150 9.83 6.45 -1.00
N HIS A 151 9.41 6.79 -2.23
CA HIS A 151 8.93 5.79 -3.19
C HIS A 151 10.07 4.92 -3.72
N GLU A 152 11.34 5.38 -3.67
CA GLU A 152 12.52 4.60 -4.03
C GLU A 152 12.74 3.39 -3.10
N HIS A 153 12.20 3.41 -1.89
CA HIS A 153 12.24 2.24 -1.00
C HIS A 153 11.30 1.11 -1.45
N ILE A 154 10.29 1.44 -2.27
CA ILE A 154 9.36 0.47 -2.84
C ILE A 154 9.78 0.10 -4.26
N TYR A 155 10.16 1.10 -5.05
CA TYR A 155 10.55 0.99 -6.46
C TYR A 155 12.01 1.41 -6.61
N SER A 156 12.91 0.52 -6.24
CA SER A 156 14.35 0.82 -6.12
C SER A 156 15.04 1.06 -7.47
N ASN A 157 14.47 0.60 -8.60
CA ASN A 157 15.01 0.87 -9.93
C ASN A 157 14.60 2.27 -10.40
N VAL A 158 15.43 3.25 -10.07
CA VAL A 158 15.21 4.67 -10.39
C VAL A 158 15.16 4.94 -11.88
N ARG A 159 15.96 4.21 -12.70
CA ARG A 159 15.97 4.33 -14.17
C ARG A 159 14.63 3.94 -14.77
N VAL A 160 14.04 2.83 -14.33
CA VAL A 160 12.72 2.40 -14.80
C VAL A 160 11.65 3.43 -14.41
N MET A 161 11.72 3.98 -13.20
CA MET A 161 10.82 5.04 -12.77
C MET A 161 10.97 6.28 -13.67
N TRP A 162 12.18 6.74 -13.91
CA TRP A 162 12.44 7.92 -14.73
C TRP A 162 11.99 7.72 -16.19
N ARG A 163 12.34 6.60 -16.83
CA ARG A 163 11.91 6.30 -18.19
C ARG A 163 10.40 6.21 -18.33
N THR A 164 9.74 5.61 -17.32
CA THR A 164 8.27 5.58 -17.28
C THR A 164 7.70 6.99 -17.20
N GLN A 165 8.29 7.88 -16.39
CA GLN A 165 7.89 9.28 -16.31
C GLN A 165 8.03 10.00 -17.65
N GLN A 166 9.18 9.83 -18.35
CA GLN A 166 9.40 10.42 -19.69
C GLN A 166 8.30 10.01 -20.68
N HIS A 167 7.97 8.72 -20.74
CA HIS A 167 6.88 8.24 -21.59
C HIS A 167 5.51 8.83 -21.23
N ILE A 168 5.23 9.03 -19.93
CA ILE A 168 3.98 9.68 -19.49
C ILE A 168 3.95 11.16 -19.92
N GLU A 169 5.06 11.87 -19.76
CA GLU A 169 5.18 13.28 -20.13
C GLU A 169 5.08 13.47 -21.64
N GLU A 170 5.69 12.58 -22.42
CA GLU A 170 5.61 12.58 -23.90
C GLU A 170 4.19 12.37 -24.41
N LEU A 171 3.34 11.61 -23.70
CA LEU A 171 1.93 11.47 -24.06
C LEU A 171 1.19 12.79 -24.02
N ASN A 172 1.59 13.72 -23.17
CA ASN A 172 0.96 15.05 -23.02
C ASN A 172 -0.59 14.99 -23.02
N GLY A 173 -1.15 14.04 -22.30
CA GLY A 173 -2.60 13.82 -22.23
C GLY A 173 -3.23 13.09 -23.41
N ALA A 174 -2.43 12.58 -24.36
CA ALA A 174 -2.93 11.75 -25.45
C ALA A 174 -3.41 10.38 -24.94
N SER A 175 -4.22 9.71 -25.74
CA SER A 175 -4.75 8.38 -25.43
C SER A 175 -3.68 7.30 -25.62
N LEU A 176 -3.63 6.37 -24.66
CA LEU A 176 -2.82 5.17 -24.73
C LEU A 176 -3.68 3.99 -25.17
N PHE A 177 -3.25 3.28 -26.21
CA PHE A 177 -4.02 2.16 -26.76
C PHE A 177 -3.38 0.81 -26.42
N PHE A 178 -4.18 -0.10 -25.87
CA PHE A 178 -3.79 -1.45 -25.55
C PHE A 178 -4.34 -2.44 -26.60
N PRO A 179 -3.59 -3.51 -26.96
CA PRO A 179 -2.36 -4.01 -26.34
C PRO A 179 -1.06 -3.38 -26.86
N ASP A 180 -1.07 -2.54 -27.91
CA ASP A 180 0.12 -2.07 -28.62
C ASP A 180 1.11 -1.33 -27.70
N ALA A 181 0.60 -0.54 -26.78
CA ALA A 181 1.41 0.20 -25.83
C ALA A 181 2.25 -0.69 -24.90
N TYR A 182 1.77 -1.90 -24.56
CA TYR A 182 2.50 -2.79 -23.65
C TYR A 182 3.92 -3.06 -24.12
N ARG A 183 4.04 -3.60 -25.33
CA ARG A 183 5.32 -4.02 -25.85
C ARG A 183 6.24 -2.82 -26.07
N GLN A 184 5.69 -1.77 -26.69
CA GLN A 184 6.45 -0.58 -27.03
C GLN A 184 7.05 0.07 -25.78
N TRP A 185 6.29 0.22 -24.71
CA TRP A 185 6.77 0.83 -23.48
C TRP A 185 7.73 -0.07 -22.72
N LEU A 186 7.37 -1.36 -22.54
CA LEU A 186 8.23 -2.27 -21.78
C LEU A 186 9.57 -2.50 -22.46
N ASP A 187 9.58 -2.69 -23.78
CA ASP A 187 10.83 -2.86 -24.52
C ASP A 187 11.75 -1.63 -24.38
N SER A 188 11.20 -0.39 -24.44
CA SER A 188 12.01 0.83 -24.33
C SER A 188 12.41 1.19 -22.89
N ILE A 189 11.52 0.95 -21.90
CA ILE A 189 11.77 1.33 -20.50
C ILE A 189 12.77 0.37 -19.84
N TYR A 190 12.68 -0.93 -20.15
CA TYR A 190 13.54 -1.98 -19.58
C TYR A 190 14.75 -2.33 -20.46
N ASP A 191 15.01 -1.56 -21.52
CA ASP A 191 16.21 -1.72 -22.35
C ASP A 191 17.47 -1.37 -21.53
N ASP A 192 18.53 -2.16 -21.70
CA ASP A 192 19.84 -1.90 -21.09
C ASP A 192 20.65 -0.83 -21.85
N ALA A 193 20.16 -0.33 -23.00
CA ALA A 193 20.85 0.69 -23.77
C ALA A 193 21.04 1.98 -22.97
N GLU A 194 22.23 2.55 -23.08
CA GLU A 194 22.54 3.86 -22.51
C GLU A 194 21.66 4.94 -23.18
N MET A 195 21.06 5.78 -22.37
CA MET A 195 20.31 6.96 -22.78
C MET A 195 20.97 8.21 -22.16
N ASP A 196 20.65 9.38 -22.67
CA ASP A 196 21.03 10.66 -22.06
C ASP A 196 20.20 10.88 -20.79
N GLU A 197 20.63 10.23 -19.71
CA GLU A 197 19.95 10.22 -18.39
C GLU A 197 20.57 11.29 -17.49
N PRO A 198 19.77 11.98 -16.67
CA PRO A 198 20.28 12.89 -15.64
C PRO A 198 21.22 12.18 -14.67
N GLU A 199 22.23 12.89 -14.15
CA GLU A 199 23.22 12.34 -13.21
C GLU A 199 22.58 11.68 -11.98
N TRP A 200 21.50 12.22 -11.45
CA TRP A 200 20.81 11.65 -10.30
C TRP A 200 20.18 10.27 -10.61
N VAL A 201 19.78 10.01 -11.85
CA VAL A 201 19.27 8.69 -12.31
C VAL A 201 20.42 7.70 -12.33
N GLY A 202 21.57 8.06 -12.90
CA GLY A 202 22.79 7.24 -12.89
C GLY A 202 23.22 6.87 -11.47
N ASN A 203 23.31 7.87 -10.59
CA ASN A 203 23.63 7.67 -9.17
C ASN A 203 22.61 6.78 -8.43
N GLY A 204 21.33 6.85 -8.80
CA GLY A 204 20.27 5.97 -8.28
C GLY A 204 20.45 4.54 -8.78
N MET A 205 20.84 4.36 -10.03
CA MET A 205 21.09 3.05 -10.64
C MET A 205 22.30 2.36 -10.00
N ASP A 206 23.41 3.08 -9.76
CA ASP A 206 24.59 2.54 -9.07
C ASP A 206 24.22 1.98 -7.67
N LYS A 207 23.37 2.69 -6.94
CA LYS A 207 22.85 2.22 -5.64
C LYS A 207 21.99 0.96 -5.78
N PHE A 208 21.12 0.93 -6.77
CA PHE A 208 20.27 -0.22 -7.06
C PHE A 208 21.12 -1.46 -7.42
N GLU A 209 22.06 -1.35 -8.34
CA GLU A 209 22.95 -2.44 -8.74
C GLU A 209 23.80 -2.97 -7.59
N SER A 210 24.33 -2.04 -6.76
CA SER A 210 25.09 -2.41 -5.56
C SER A 210 24.23 -3.20 -4.56
N ALA A 211 22.99 -2.77 -4.34
CA ALA A 211 22.05 -3.46 -3.45
C ALA A 211 21.67 -4.85 -4.00
N GLU A 212 21.41 -4.97 -5.30
CA GLU A 212 21.13 -6.25 -5.97
C GLU A 212 22.33 -7.21 -5.93
N CYS A 213 23.55 -6.69 -6.11
CA CYS A 213 24.76 -7.47 -5.96
C CYS A 213 24.92 -8.00 -4.53
N GLU A 214 24.66 -7.16 -3.53
CA GLU A 214 24.69 -7.57 -2.11
C GLU A 214 23.64 -8.62 -1.79
N LYS A 215 22.39 -8.48 -2.28
CA LYS A 215 21.34 -9.48 -2.13
C LYS A 215 21.76 -10.83 -2.73
N ARG A 216 22.29 -10.82 -3.97
CA ARG A 216 22.77 -12.05 -4.65
C ARG A 216 23.92 -12.70 -3.89
N PHE A 217 24.83 -11.92 -3.31
CA PHE A 217 25.93 -12.43 -2.50
C PHE A 217 25.43 -13.07 -1.20
N LYS A 218 24.48 -12.42 -0.51
CA LYS A 218 23.82 -12.97 0.69
C LYS A 218 23.08 -14.26 0.37
N ALA A 219 22.32 -14.29 -0.74
CA ALA A 219 21.59 -15.48 -1.18
C ALA A 219 22.53 -16.67 -1.44
N ARG A 220 23.67 -16.45 -2.06
CA ARG A 220 24.68 -17.51 -2.29
C ARG A 220 25.26 -18.04 -0.98
N LYS A 221 25.53 -17.16 0.01
CA LYS A 221 25.99 -17.59 1.32
C LYS A 221 24.96 -18.45 2.04
N VAL A 222 23.68 -18.05 2.00
CA VAL A 222 22.58 -18.82 2.61
C VAL A 222 22.46 -20.20 1.98
N LEU A 223 22.57 -20.33 0.66
CA LEU A 223 22.57 -21.62 -0.03
C LEU A 223 23.75 -22.50 0.38
N GLN A 224 24.95 -21.93 0.55
CA GLN A 224 26.11 -22.68 1.03
C GLN A 224 25.96 -23.14 2.47
N TRP A 225 25.35 -22.33 3.34
CA TRP A 225 25.10 -22.70 4.75
C TRP A 225 23.97 -23.72 4.87
N ALA A 226 22.98 -23.72 3.98
CA ALA A 226 21.89 -24.70 3.97
C ALA A 226 22.36 -26.14 3.75
N GLU A 227 23.55 -26.35 3.15
CA GLU A 227 24.15 -27.66 3.03
C GLU A 227 24.82 -28.14 4.34
N GLU A 228 25.22 -27.22 5.24
CA GLU A 228 25.96 -27.52 6.47
C GLU A 228 25.10 -27.46 7.75
N TYR A 229 23.99 -26.69 7.75
CA TYR A 229 23.17 -26.46 8.95
C TYR A 229 21.68 -26.47 8.62
N SER A 230 20.88 -26.99 9.53
CA SER A 230 19.42 -26.85 9.51
C SER A 230 19.06 -25.36 9.77
N LEU A 231 18.66 -24.65 8.71
CA LEU A 231 18.25 -23.26 8.79
C LEU A 231 16.88 -23.18 9.48
N GLN A 232 16.78 -22.37 10.53
CA GLN A 232 15.49 -22.04 11.13
C GLN A 232 14.79 -20.97 10.27
N ASP A 233 13.50 -21.14 10.06
CA ASP A 233 12.65 -20.25 9.21
C ASP A 233 12.64 -18.77 9.65
N ASN A 234 13.16 -18.46 10.83
CA ASN A 234 13.17 -17.13 11.43
C ASN A 234 14.52 -16.39 11.31
N ASP A 235 15.48 -16.91 10.55
CA ASP A 235 16.75 -16.19 10.36
C ASP A 235 16.50 -14.91 9.55
N GLU A 236 16.77 -13.75 10.16
CA GLU A 236 16.62 -12.42 9.55
C GLU A 236 17.41 -12.31 8.22
N THR A 237 18.51 -13.07 8.09
CA THR A 237 19.33 -13.12 6.89
C THR A 237 18.59 -13.80 5.73
N ILE A 238 17.83 -14.87 6.02
CA ILE A 238 17.04 -15.61 5.01
C ILE A 238 15.84 -14.77 4.58
N LEU A 239 15.14 -14.16 5.53
CA LEU A 239 13.98 -13.30 5.24
C LEU A 239 14.36 -12.07 4.39
N ALA A 240 15.55 -11.51 4.62
CA ALA A 240 16.06 -10.38 3.83
C ALA A 240 16.40 -10.73 2.38
N VAL A 241 16.72 -12.01 2.11
CA VAL A 241 17.17 -12.49 0.79
C VAL A 241 16.01 -12.94 -0.10
N THR A 242 14.91 -13.43 0.51
CA THR A 242 13.83 -14.10 -0.21
C THR A 242 12.66 -13.18 -0.55
N ARG A 243 12.62 -11.94 -0.07
CA ARG A 243 11.54 -11.00 -0.31
C ARG A 243 12.02 -9.74 -1.01
N ASP A 244 11.46 -9.47 -2.18
CA ASP A 244 11.52 -8.15 -2.79
C ASP A 244 10.57 -7.22 -2.02
N GLY A 245 11.10 -6.12 -1.47
CA GLY A 245 10.36 -5.12 -0.75
C GLY A 245 10.80 -4.94 0.71
N GLU A 246 10.18 -3.98 1.39
CA GLU A 246 10.45 -3.69 2.80
C GLU A 246 10.02 -4.88 3.68
N MET A 247 10.92 -5.34 4.56
CA MET A 247 10.59 -6.38 5.53
C MET A 247 9.43 -5.91 6.42
N SER A 248 8.51 -6.81 6.70
CA SER A 248 7.38 -6.52 7.58
C SER A 248 7.61 -7.09 8.98
N LEU A 249 7.18 -6.31 9.97
CA LEU A 249 7.20 -6.68 11.38
C LEU A 249 5.78 -7.08 11.79
N PRO A 250 5.52 -8.32 12.24
CA PRO A 250 4.21 -8.72 12.72
C PRO A 250 4.00 -8.16 14.14
N LEU A 251 3.03 -7.28 14.30
CA LEU A 251 2.55 -6.77 15.58
C LEU A 251 1.28 -7.49 15.98
N LEU A 252 1.15 -7.81 17.26
CA LEU A 252 -0.05 -8.38 17.87
C LEU A 252 -0.60 -7.41 18.92
N PRO A 253 -1.52 -6.53 18.54
CA PRO A 253 -2.17 -5.59 19.47
C PRO A 253 -3.10 -6.33 20.43
N TYR A 254 -3.04 -5.99 21.71
CA TYR A 254 -3.95 -6.53 22.72
C TYR A 254 -4.25 -5.50 23.82
N VAL A 255 -5.26 -5.78 24.61
CA VAL A 255 -5.59 -5.05 25.84
C VAL A 255 -5.49 -6.01 27.01
N GLN A 256 -4.73 -5.66 28.05
CA GLN A 256 -4.68 -6.46 29.28
C GLN A 256 -5.97 -6.30 30.07
N THR A 257 -6.67 -7.41 30.30
CA THR A 257 -7.89 -7.48 31.11
C THR A 257 -7.66 -8.34 32.35
N SER A 258 -8.66 -8.40 33.24
CA SER A 258 -8.62 -9.32 34.39
C SER A 258 -8.64 -10.81 33.98
N SER A 259 -9.11 -11.13 32.78
CA SER A 259 -9.20 -12.48 32.23
C SER A 259 -8.00 -12.87 31.38
N GLY A 260 -7.12 -11.91 31.04
CA GLY A 260 -5.96 -12.15 30.19
C GLY A 260 -5.83 -11.12 29.05
N LYS A 261 -5.04 -11.49 28.01
CA LYS A 261 -4.80 -10.67 26.83
C LYS A 261 -6.02 -10.73 25.90
N GLN A 262 -6.79 -9.65 25.82
CA GLN A 262 -7.90 -9.53 24.87
C GLN A 262 -7.37 -9.01 23.52
N LEU A 263 -7.57 -9.79 22.48
CA LEU A 263 -7.18 -9.46 21.10
C LEU A 263 -8.16 -8.46 20.46
N LEU A 264 -7.81 -7.93 19.28
CA LEU A 264 -8.62 -6.91 18.59
C LEU A 264 -10.01 -7.40 18.19
N ASP A 265 -10.20 -8.70 17.95
CA ASP A 265 -11.50 -9.32 17.68
C ASP A 265 -12.34 -9.61 18.94
N GLY A 266 -11.81 -9.23 20.12
CA GLY A 266 -12.47 -9.39 21.42
C GLY A 266 -12.26 -10.73 22.12
N GLN A 267 -11.58 -11.70 21.49
CA GLN A 267 -11.27 -12.98 22.12
C GLN A 267 -10.18 -12.81 23.20
N VAL A 268 -10.30 -13.54 24.31
CA VAL A 268 -9.26 -13.63 25.35
C VAL A 268 -8.33 -14.78 25.01
N TYR A 269 -7.05 -14.46 24.77
CA TYR A 269 -6.06 -15.43 24.26
C TYR A 269 -5.87 -16.63 25.17
N GLU A 270 -5.86 -16.43 26.50
CA GLU A 270 -5.68 -17.46 27.50
C GLU A 270 -6.87 -18.41 27.61
N ASP A 271 -8.07 -18.01 27.18
CA ASP A 271 -9.28 -18.85 27.18
C ASP A 271 -9.34 -19.80 25.98
N LEU A 272 -8.44 -19.63 25.00
CA LEU A 272 -8.43 -20.40 23.76
C LEU A 272 -7.65 -21.72 23.92
N SER A 273 -8.12 -22.79 23.24
CA SER A 273 -7.33 -23.99 23.07
C SER A 273 -6.07 -23.70 22.23
N HIS A 274 -5.06 -24.55 22.35
CA HIS A 274 -3.78 -24.39 21.65
C HIS A 274 -3.96 -24.20 20.12
N GLU A 275 -4.85 -24.93 19.49
CA GLU A 275 -5.15 -24.81 18.05
C GLU A 275 -5.82 -23.46 17.76
N GLN A 276 -6.79 -23.03 18.58
CA GLN A 276 -7.44 -21.74 18.45
C GLN A 276 -6.50 -20.57 18.69
N GLN A 277 -5.48 -20.71 19.55
CA GLN A 277 -4.46 -19.69 19.76
C GLN A 277 -3.68 -19.43 18.47
N TYR A 278 -3.25 -20.46 17.75
CA TYR A 278 -2.55 -20.28 16.45
C TYR A 278 -3.44 -19.52 15.43
N GLU A 279 -4.71 -19.88 15.35
CA GLU A 279 -5.66 -19.20 14.46
C GLU A 279 -5.86 -17.75 14.89
N ALA A 280 -6.09 -17.48 16.17
CA ALA A 280 -6.28 -16.14 16.72
C ALA A 280 -5.06 -15.24 16.47
N LEU A 281 -3.83 -15.75 16.64
CA LEU A 281 -2.61 -15.03 16.31
C LEU A 281 -2.55 -14.65 14.83
N ALA A 282 -2.89 -15.58 13.94
CA ALA A 282 -2.89 -15.33 12.50
C ALA A 282 -3.94 -14.28 12.09
N LEU A 283 -5.12 -14.31 12.73
CA LEU A 283 -6.24 -13.43 12.41
C LEU A 283 -6.07 -12.00 12.95
N ASN A 284 -5.41 -11.83 14.09
CA ASN A 284 -5.28 -10.56 14.80
C ASN A 284 -3.94 -9.83 14.58
N ARG A 285 -2.96 -10.48 13.95
CA ARG A 285 -1.68 -9.80 13.65
C ARG A 285 -1.84 -8.74 12.58
N VAL A 286 -1.10 -7.64 12.74
CA VAL A 286 -0.97 -6.57 11.75
C VAL A 286 0.49 -6.47 11.31
N ASN A 287 0.74 -6.55 10.02
CA ASN A 287 2.08 -6.38 9.47
C ASN A 287 2.37 -4.89 9.25
N VAL A 288 3.45 -4.40 9.87
CA VAL A 288 3.93 -3.02 9.74
C VAL A 288 5.35 -3.00 9.17
N PRO A 289 5.84 -1.86 8.65
CA PRO A 289 7.23 -1.75 8.19
C PRO A 289 8.23 -2.12 9.28
N PHE A 290 9.26 -2.88 8.93
CA PHE A 290 10.30 -3.29 9.88
C PHE A 290 11.02 -2.11 10.55
N THR A 291 11.08 -0.97 9.87
CA THR A 291 11.62 0.29 10.42
C THR A 291 10.92 0.74 11.70
N TRP A 292 9.70 0.25 11.96
CA TRP A 292 8.99 0.53 13.21
C TRP A 292 9.60 -0.20 14.42
N LYS A 293 10.39 -1.28 14.21
CA LYS A 293 11.03 -2.05 15.30
C LYS A 293 11.80 -1.16 16.29
N ARG A 294 12.44 -0.10 15.79
CA ARG A 294 13.17 0.87 16.63
C ARG A 294 12.28 1.62 17.64
N SER A 295 10.99 1.65 17.39
CA SER A 295 9.99 2.29 18.26
C SER A 295 9.53 1.40 19.41
N PHE A 296 9.89 0.12 19.40
CA PHE A 296 9.43 -0.92 20.33
C PHE A 296 10.54 -1.51 21.19
N SER A 297 11.54 -0.71 21.59
CA SER A 297 12.73 -1.18 22.34
C SER A 297 12.41 -1.87 23.69
N GLU A 298 11.18 -1.73 24.19
CA GLU A 298 10.74 -2.29 25.49
C GLU A 298 9.68 -3.42 25.32
N VAL A 299 9.36 -3.82 24.09
CA VAL A 299 8.33 -4.84 23.85
C VAL A 299 8.98 -6.22 23.81
N VAL A 300 8.43 -7.13 24.60
CA VAL A 300 8.90 -8.52 24.68
C VAL A 300 8.55 -9.26 23.38
N ASP A 301 9.57 -9.86 22.75
CA ASP A 301 9.42 -10.73 21.60
C ASP A 301 9.16 -12.16 22.13
N GLU A 302 7.91 -12.59 22.06
CA GLU A 302 7.49 -13.95 22.35
C GLU A 302 7.24 -14.66 21.00
N ASP A 303 7.98 -15.71 20.72
CA ASP A 303 7.82 -16.57 19.51
C ASP A 303 7.92 -15.82 18.16
N GLY A 304 8.74 -14.77 18.05
CA GLY A 304 8.90 -13.96 16.83
C GLY A 304 7.73 -13.03 16.54
N LEU A 305 6.81 -12.85 17.49
CA LEU A 305 5.70 -11.92 17.43
C LEU A 305 5.88 -10.79 18.45
N LEU A 306 5.71 -9.55 18.02
CA LEU A 306 5.73 -8.41 18.93
C LEU A 306 4.33 -8.17 19.50
N TRP A 307 4.16 -8.54 20.75
CA TRP A 307 2.94 -8.27 21.52
C TRP A 307 2.93 -6.81 21.98
N LEU A 308 1.88 -6.07 21.65
CA LEU A 308 1.78 -4.65 21.92
C LEU A 308 0.55 -4.35 22.81
N GLU A 309 0.82 -4.11 24.12
CA GLU A 309 -0.22 -3.77 25.07
C GLU A 309 -0.71 -2.33 24.86
N GLY A 310 -1.97 -2.18 24.50
CA GLY A 310 -2.64 -0.89 24.32
C GLY A 310 -3.86 -0.74 25.18
N LYS A 311 -4.63 0.31 24.91
CA LYS A 311 -5.91 0.60 25.57
C LYS A 311 -7.00 0.69 24.51
N GLN A 312 -8.15 0.11 24.80
CA GLN A 312 -9.35 0.31 24.00
C GLN A 312 -10.07 1.58 24.45
N ASN A 313 -10.41 2.45 23.52
CA ASN A 313 -11.23 3.63 23.72
C ASN A 313 -12.37 3.68 22.68
N LEU A 314 -13.14 4.78 22.64
CA LEU A 314 -14.25 4.95 21.70
C LEU A 314 -13.79 5.02 20.23
N ASP A 315 -12.56 5.48 20.01
CA ASP A 315 -11.98 5.67 18.67
C ASP A 315 -11.15 4.46 18.21
N GLY A 316 -11.12 3.37 18.99
CA GLY A 316 -10.37 2.15 18.67
C GLY A 316 -9.30 1.80 19.69
N TRP A 317 -8.35 0.96 19.27
CA TRP A 317 -7.21 0.56 20.08
C TRP A 317 -6.05 1.56 19.96
N VAL A 318 -5.41 1.90 21.08
CA VAL A 318 -4.33 2.89 21.15
C VAL A 318 -3.18 2.36 22.00
N TRP A 319 -1.96 2.44 21.48
CA TRP A 319 -0.71 2.28 22.20
C TRP A 319 0.09 3.59 22.17
N GLN A 320 0.76 3.90 23.28
CA GLN A 320 1.57 5.10 23.42
C GLN A 320 2.90 4.77 24.10
N GLY A 321 4.01 5.12 23.47
CA GLY A 321 5.35 4.94 24.02
C GLY A 321 6.41 5.61 23.16
N ASN A 322 7.59 5.90 23.74
CA ASN A 322 8.77 6.45 23.04
C ASN A 322 8.46 7.62 22.08
N SER A 323 7.62 8.57 22.48
CA SER A 323 7.22 9.74 21.70
C SER A 323 6.44 9.42 20.41
N ILE A 324 5.84 8.24 20.31
CA ILE A 324 4.94 7.88 19.23
C ILE A 324 3.61 7.36 19.77
N VAL A 325 2.57 7.52 18.97
CA VAL A 325 1.24 6.93 19.21
C VAL A 325 0.92 6.01 18.04
N ILE A 326 0.47 4.79 18.37
CA ILE A 326 -0.02 3.84 17.38
C ILE A 326 -1.50 3.62 17.66
N THR A 327 -2.31 3.70 16.62
CA THR A 327 -3.74 3.48 16.70
C THR A 327 -4.16 2.37 15.75
N TYR A 328 -5.27 1.71 16.06
CA TYR A 328 -5.91 0.75 15.18
C TYR A 328 -7.42 0.93 15.21
N THR A 329 -7.98 1.05 14.03
CA THR A 329 -9.43 1.02 13.80
C THR A 329 -9.76 0.09 12.63
N GLY A 330 -10.97 -0.46 12.60
CA GLY A 330 -11.44 -1.25 11.45
C GLY A 330 -11.56 -0.42 10.16
N ASP A 331 -11.68 0.91 10.27
CA ASP A 331 -11.79 1.80 9.11
C ASP A 331 -10.44 2.18 8.51
N GLU A 332 -9.46 2.52 9.33
CA GLU A 332 -8.16 3.08 8.90
C GLU A 332 -7.00 2.09 9.00
N GLY A 333 -7.20 0.95 9.69
CA GLY A 333 -6.13 0.02 10.01
C GLY A 333 -5.13 0.60 11.01
N MET A 334 -3.90 0.06 11.01
CA MET A 334 -2.86 0.53 11.92
C MET A 334 -2.18 1.79 11.40
N THR A 335 -2.17 2.83 12.23
CA THR A 335 -1.60 4.15 11.97
C THR A 335 -0.53 4.48 13.01
N ARG A 336 0.54 5.13 12.61
CA ARG A 336 1.58 5.66 13.50
C ARG A 336 1.60 7.18 13.43
N VAL A 337 1.39 7.83 14.56
CA VAL A 337 1.48 9.28 14.71
C VAL A 337 2.70 9.61 15.56
N ILE A 338 3.57 10.50 15.06
CA ILE A 338 4.63 11.11 15.86
C ILE A 338 4.03 12.41 16.38
N PRO A 339 3.75 12.54 17.70
CA PRO A 339 3.26 13.79 18.24
C PRO A 339 4.22 14.91 17.90
N ALA A 340 3.71 16.03 17.42
CA ALA A 340 4.52 17.23 17.30
C ALA A 340 5.08 17.53 18.70
N ASN A 341 6.41 17.62 18.84
CA ASN A 341 7.06 17.94 20.11
C ASN A 341 6.30 19.12 20.76
N PRO A 342 5.79 18.99 21.98
CA PRO A 342 5.34 20.18 22.71
C PRO A 342 6.58 21.06 22.90
N LYS A 343 6.54 22.25 22.25
CA LYS A 343 7.55 23.29 22.45
C LYS A 343 7.58 23.75 23.90
#